data_e2e2c4f5a2ec924db579fc8f98a635ea
#
_entry.id   e2e2c4f5a2ec924db579fc8f98a635ea
#
_cell.length_a   1.000
_cell.length_b   1.000
_cell.length_c   1.000
_cell.angle_alpha   90.00
_cell.angle_beta   90.00
_cell.angle_gamma   90.00
#
_symmetry.space_group_name_H-M   'P 1'
#
loop_
_entity.id
_entity.type
_entity.pdbx_description
1 polymer ?
#
loop_
_entity_poly.entity_id
_entity_poly.type
_entity_poly.pdbx_seq_one_letter_code
_entity_poly.pdbx_strand_id
1 'polypeptide(L)'
;MDTILIFAEILIFLFGIVIGSFLNVCIYRIPKGEDIVKVNSHCMTCGYQLKWYDLIPIFSYIFLRGKCRKCKTKLSCQYPIVEAVNGFMYVLIFAVNGLNVESGIYSLMASALLVLSVIDFRTYEIPFGINVFIFILACIHMLLDLARWKDYVIGFFAVSAFLYLLYLLSKGRAIGGGDIKLMAAAGMMLGWKAIIIAFVMGCILGSVIHLLRMKLKMRIM
;
A
#
# COMPACT_ATOMS: atom_id res chain seq x y z
N MET A 1 -21.37 -24.01 8.61
CA MET A 1 -21.01 -22.97 7.62
C MET A 1 -20.02 -22.00 8.21
N ASP A 2 -20.20 -21.59 9.47
CA ASP A 2 -19.36 -20.58 10.14
C ASP A 2 -17.91 -21.02 10.39
N THR A 3 -17.68 -22.30 10.71
CA THR A 3 -16.30 -22.80 10.97
C THR A 3 -15.41 -22.81 9.72
N ILE A 4 -15.97 -23.09 8.54
CA ILE A 4 -15.23 -23.06 7.26
C ILE A 4 -14.88 -21.62 6.89
N LEU A 5 -15.82 -20.69 7.12
CA LEU A 5 -15.61 -19.27 6.85
C LEU A 5 -14.51 -18.70 7.75
N ILE A 6 -14.56 -18.97 9.04
CA ILE A 6 -13.53 -18.54 10.00
C ILE A 6 -12.16 -19.10 9.61
N PHE A 7 -12.10 -20.37 9.21
CA PHE A 7 -10.84 -20.97 8.76
C PHE A 7 -10.29 -20.29 7.50
N ALA A 8 -11.16 -19.98 6.55
CA ALA A 8 -10.77 -19.24 5.34
C ALA A 8 -10.23 -17.83 5.67
N GLU A 9 -10.90 -17.10 6.57
CA GLU A 9 -10.45 -15.77 7.02
C GLU A 9 -9.07 -15.81 7.70
N ILE A 10 -8.83 -16.85 8.53
CA ILE A 10 -7.51 -17.06 9.15
C ILE A 10 -6.45 -17.30 8.10
N LEU A 11 -6.71 -18.12 7.08
CA LEU A 11 -5.76 -18.37 5.99
C LEU A 11 -5.49 -17.10 5.17
N ILE A 12 -6.53 -16.32 4.87
CA ILE A 12 -6.41 -15.03 4.17
C ILE A 12 -5.56 -14.06 4.99
N PHE A 13 -5.79 -13.97 6.30
CA PHE A 13 -4.98 -13.15 7.19
C PHE A 13 -3.51 -13.59 7.18
N LEU A 14 -3.25 -14.89 7.34
CA LEU A 14 -1.89 -15.43 7.32
C LEU A 14 -1.18 -15.15 6.00
N PHE A 15 -1.87 -15.31 4.87
CA PHE A 15 -1.33 -14.95 3.57
C PHE A 15 -1.05 -13.45 3.48
N GLY A 16 -1.96 -12.61 3.96
CA GLY A 16 -1.81 -11.16 3.98
C GLY A 16 -0.60 -10.71 4.81
N ILE A 17 -0.33 -11.29 5.98
CA ILE A 17 0.85 -10.93 6.79
C ILE A 17 2.16 -11.39 6.14
N VAL A 18 2.17 -12.53 5.43
CA VAL A 18 3.35 -12.99 4.67
C VAL A 18 3.67 -12.01 3.54
N ILE A 19 2.66 -11.59 2.77
CA ILE A 19 2.84 -10.53 1.77
C ILE A 19 3.31 -9.24 2.46
N GLY A 20 2.70 -8.84 3.61
CA GLY A 20 3.10 -7.67 4.39
C GLY A 20 4.57 -7.66 4.79
N SER A 21 5.15 -8.81 5.09
CA SER A 21 6.58 -8.94 5.37
C SER A 21 7.43 -8.60 4.14
N PHE A 22 7.03 -9.05 2.96
CA PHE A 22 7.67 -8.66 1.69
C PHE A 22 7.49 -7.17 1.38
N LEU A 23 6.33 -6.58 1.71
CA LEU A 23 6.10 -5.15 1.52
C LEU A 23 7.12 -4.30 2.30
N ASN A 24 7.56 -4.72 3.48
CA ASN A 24 8.62 -4.04 4.22
C ASN A 24 9.93 -4.00 3.43
N VAL A 25 10.27 -5.05 2.67
CA VAL A 25 11.44 -5.05 1.78
C VAL A 25 11.25 -4.02 0.66
N CYS A 26 10.07 -3.98 0.05
CA CYS A 26 9.73 -3.00 -0.99
C CYS A 26 9.85 -1.56 -0.48
N ILE A 27 9.31 -1.26 0.72
CA ILE A 27 9.35 0.06 1.36
C ILE A 27 10.79 0.58 1.55
N TYR A 28 11.72 -0.33 1.90
CA TYR A 28 13.11 0.06 2.13
C TYR A 28 13.94 0.16 0.87
N ARG A 29 13.72 -0.74 -0.10
CA ARG A 29 14.60 -0.91 -1.26
C ARG A 29 14.17 -0.12 -2.48
N ILE A 30 12.86 -0.01 -2.75
CA ILE A 30 12.37 0.70 -3.94
C ILE A 30 12.88 2.16 -3.98
N PRO A 31 12.80 2.97 -2.89
CA PRO A 31 13.29 4.34 -2.95
C PRO A 31 14.79 4.46 -3.17
N LYS A 32 15.56 3.42 -2.81
CA LYS A 32 17.02 3.38 -2.98
C LYS A 32 17.47 2.78 -4.31
N GLY A 33 16.56 2.28 -5.13
CA GLY A 33 16.89 1.54 -6.34
C GLY A 33 17.58 0.20 -6.10
N GLU A 34 17.45 -0.37 -4.90
CA GLU A 34 18.07 -1.65 -4.54
C GLU A 34 17.25 -2.83 -5.07
N ASP A 35 17.91 -3.94 -5.40
CA ASP A 35 17.26 -5.17 -5.88
C ASP A 35 16.40 -5.79 -4.75
N ILE A 36 15.11 -5.98 -5.04
CA ILE A 36 14.13 -6.53 -4.10
C ILE A 36 14.13 -8.06 -4.05
N VAL A 37 14.75 -8.74 -5.02
CA VAL A 37 14.68 -10.19 -5.19
C VAL A 37 16.00 -10.87 -4.82
N LYS A 38 17.14 -10.37 -5.33
CA LYS A 38 18.44 -11.06 -5.24
C LYS A 38 19.14 -10.94 -3.89
N VAL A 39 18.83 -9.88 -3.13
CA VAL A 39 19.53 -9.62 -1.88
C VAL A 39 18.74 -10.20 -0.71
N ASN A 40 19.37 -11.09 0.06
CA ASN A 40 18.77 -11.65 1.27
C ASN A 40 18.50 -10.59 2.32
N SER A 41 17.43 -10.78 3.11
CA SER A 41 17.13 -9.90 4.23
C SER A 41 18.21 -10.02 5.30
N HIS A 42 18.71 -8.89 5.78
CA HIS A 42 19.78 -8.80 6.77
C HIS A 42 19.54 -7.69 7.78
N CYS A 43 20.19 -7.79 8.92
CA CYS A 43 20.17 -6.72 9.92
C CYS A 43 21.00 -5.54 9.44
N MET A 44 20.40 -4.35 9.35
CA MET A 44 21.07 -3.12 8.87
C MET A 44 22.24 -2.68 9.76
N THR A 45 22.31 -3.13 11.02
CA THR A 45 23.35 -2.73 11.98
C THR A 45 24.55 -3.69 11.97
N CYS A 46 24.32 -5.00 11.92
CA CYS A 46 25.42 -5.98 12.07
C CYS A 46 25.60 -6.91 10.85
N GLY A 47 24.84 -6.71 9.77
CA GLY A 47 24.93 -7.53 8.56
C GLY A 47 24.46 -8.99 8.72
N TYR A 48 23.92 -9.38 9.89
CA TYR A 48 23.43 -10.73 10.11
C TYR A 48 22.33 -11.07 9.11
N GLN A 49 22.54 -12.11 8.30
CA GLN A 49 21.53 -12.61 7.36
C GLN A 49 20.40 -13.29 8.15
N LEU A 50 19.18 -12.80 7.92
CA LEU A 50 17.99 -13.34 8.59
C LEU A 50 17.72 -14.75 8.05
N LYS A 51 17.44 -15.67 8.97
CA LYS A 51 17.03 -17.03 8.66
C LYS A 51 15.51 -17.07 8.48
N TRP A 52 14.99 -18.12 7.84
CA TRP A 52 13.55 -18.26 7.56
C TRP A 52 12.66 -18.06 8.80
N TYR A 53 13.09 -18.54 9.97
CA TYR A 53 12.34 -18.36 11.22
C TYR A 53 12.40 -16.93 11.81
N ASP A 54 13.38 -16.12 11.39
CA ASP A 54 13.44 -14.69 11.72
C ASP A 54 12.48 -13.86 10.83
N LEU A 55 12.02 -14.45 9.73
CA LEU A 55 11.14 -13.84 8.75
C LEU A 55 9.66 -14.23 8.96
N ILE A 56 9.32 -15.04 9.98
CA ILE A 56 7.91 -15.34 10.30
C ILE A 56 7.25 -14.05 10.75
N PRO A 57 6.26 -13.53 9.97
CA PRO A 57 5.70 -12.21 10.22
C PRO A 57 5.06 -12.10 11.59
N ILE A 58 5.17 -10.94 12.23
CA ILE A 58 4.63 -10.62 13.56
C ILE A 58 5.25 -11.50 14.67
N PHE A 59 5.20 -12.82 14.52
CA PHE A 59 5.66 -13.76 15.55
C PHE A 59 7.15 -13.61 15.86
N SER A 60 8.01 -13.53 14.84
CA SER A 60 9.45 -13.36 15.05
C SER A 60 9.76 -12.06 15.80
N TYR A 61 9.03 -10.98 15.49
CA TYR A 61 9.17 -9.70 16.18
C TYR A 61 8.79 -9.80 17.67
N ILE A 62 7.69 -10.48 17.98
CA ILE A 62 7.22 -10.70 19.37
C ILE A 62 8.21 -11.57 20.14
N PHE A 63 8.63 -12.72 19.59
CA PHE A 63 9.58 -13.64 20.24
C PHE A 63 10.95 -13.00 20.48
N LEU A 64 11.42 -12.16 19.55
CA LEU A 64 12.67 -11.44 19.70
C LEU A 64 12.53 -10.12 20.50
N ARG A 65 11.32 -9.81 20.99
CA ARG A 65 11.00 -8.59 21.74
C ARG A 65 11.42 -7.33 20.99
N GLY A 66 11.20 -7.32 19.67
CA GLY A 66 11.57 -6.21 18.80
C GLY A 66 13.07 -5.97 18.68
N LYS A 67 13.91 -6.99 18.81
CA LYS A 67 15.37 -6.84 18.74
C LYS A 67 16.00 -7.84 17.76
N CYS A 68 17.12 -7.44 17.15
CA CYS A 68 17.91 -8.34 16.33
C CYS A 68 18.41 -9.54 17.16
N ARG A 69 18.36 -10.74 16.59
CA ARG A 69 18.81 -11.97 17.25
C ARG A 69 20.30 -11.91 17.64
N LYS A 70 21.16 -11.36 16.77
CA LYS A 70 22.62 -11.32 16.97
C LYS A 70 23.07 -10.11 17.79
N CYS A 71 22.78 -8.90 17.34
CA CYS A 71 23.33 -7.68 17.95
C CYS A 71 22.40 -7.01 18.96
N LYS A 72 21.19 -7.52 19.15
CA LYS A 72 20.16 -6.99 20.08
C LYS A 72 19.71 -5.54 19.81
N THR A 73 20.11 -4.94 18.68
CA THR A 73 19.61 -3.62 18.27
C THR A 73 18.10 -3.65 18.12
N LYS A 74 17.40 -2.60 18.52
CA LYS A 74 15.94 -2.45 18.41
C LYS A 74 15.54 -2.37 16.94
N LEU A 75 14.54 -3.18 16.57
CA LEU A 75 13.91 -3.17 15.25
C LEU A 75 12.72 -2.19 15.26
N SER A 76 12.45 -1.58 14.13
CA SER A 76 11.32 -0.67 13.98
C SER A 76 9.98 -1.39 14.18
N CYS A 77 9.05 -0.76 14.91
CA CYS A 77 7.67 -1.24 15.02
C CYS A 77 6.92 -1.22 13.68
N GLN A 78 7.44 -0.55 12.66
CA GLN A 78 6.86 -0.54 11.33
C GLN A 78 6.70 -1.96 10.77
N TYR A 79 7.68 -2.86 11.03
CA TYR A 79 7.62 -4.23 10.49
C TYR A 79 6.32 -4.93 10.87
N PRO A 80 6.01 -5.16 12.15
CA PRO A 80 4.77 -5.85 12.52
C PRO A 80 3.51 -5.02 12.21
N ILE A 81 3.59 -3.68 12.18
CA ILE A 81 2.44 -2.83 11.84
C ILE A 81 2.06 -3.01 10.37
N VAL A 82 3.00 -2.93 9.44
CA VAL A 82 2.73 -3.12 8.01
C VAL A 82 2.21 -4.53 7.73
N GLU A 83 2.79 -5.54 8.38
CA GLU A 83 2.35 -6.93 8.28
C GLU A 83 0.89 -7.09 8.75
N ALA A 84 0.57 -6.60 9.96
CA ALA A 84 -0.78 -6.68 10.51
C ALA A 84 -1.80 -5.91 9.69
N VAL A 85 -1.49 -4.67 9.30
CA VAL A 85 -2.39 -3.84 8.47
C VAL A 85 -2.69 -4.53 7.16
N ASN A 86 -1.67 -5.08 6.47
CA ASN A 86 -1.88 -5.80 5.22
C ASN A 86 -2.75 -7.04 5.41
N GLY A 87 -2.52 -7.82 6.49
CA GLY A 87 -3.35 -8.98 6.82
C GLY A 87 -4.82 -8.61 7.05
N PHE A 88 -5.08 -7.57 7.85
CA PHE A 88 -6.43 -7.09 8.10
C PHE A 88 -7.12 -6.52 6.85
N MET A 89 -6.39 -5.80 5.99
CA MET A 89 -6.93 -5.31 4.72
C MET A 89 -7.38 -6.47 3.83
N TYR A 90 -6.61 -7.56 3.78
CA TYR A 90 -6.99 -8.74 3.00
C TYR A 90 -8.28 -9.37 3.54
N VAL A 91 -8.36 -9.61 4.85
CA VAL A 91 -9.60 -10.15 5.45
C VAL A 91 -10.80 -9.25 5.15
N LEU A 92 -10.65 -7.94 5.30
CA LEU A 92 -11.74 -6.98 5.02
C LEU A 92 -12.19 -7.05 3.56
N ILE A 93 -11.24 -7.08 2.62
CA ILE A 93 -11.55 -7.13 1.16
C ILE A 93 -12.31 -8.43 0.84
N PHE A 94 -11.84 -9.57 1.33
CA PHE A 94 -12.50 -10.85 1.08
C PHE A 94 -13.83 -10.98 1.82
N ALA A 95 -13.97 -10.41 3.01
CA ALA A 95 -15.24 -10.40 3.74
C ALA A 95 -16.33 -9.58 3.01
N VAL A 96 -15.95 -8.47 2.35
CA VAL A 96 -16.89 -7.60 1.64
C VAL A 96 -17.21 -8.12 0.24
N ASN A 97 -16.21 -8.60 -0.50
CA ASN A 97 -16.35 -8.95 -1.92
C ASN A 97 -16.53 -10.47 -2.15
N GLY A 98 -16.29 -11.29 -1.12
CA GLY A 98 -16.32 -12.76 -1.25
C GLY A 98 -15.01 -13.35 -1.78
N LEU A 99 -14.98 -14.69 -1.88
CA LEU A 99 -13.83 -15.46 -2.38
C LEU A 99 -13.86 -15.51 -3.92
N ASN A 100 -13.30 -14.50 -4.56
CA ASN A 100 -13.22 -14.39 -6.01
C ASN A 100 -11.87 -13.80 -6.47
N VAL A 101 -11.62 -13.82 -7.77
CA VAL A 101 -10.39 -13.30 -8.37
C VAL A 101 -10.28 -11.79 -8.18
N GLU A 102 -11.39 -11.07 -8.23
CA GLU A 102 -11.41 -9.61 -8.04
C GLU A 102 -10.92 -9.22 -6.64
N SER A 103 -11.32 -9.97 -5.60
CA SER A 103 -10.82 -9.77 -4.23
C SER A 103 -9.31 -9.93 -4.15
N GLY A 104 -8.73 -10.86 -4.91
CA GLY A 104 -7.28 -11.02 -5.03
C GLY A 104 -6.62 -9.79 -5.66
N ILE A 105 -7.20 -9.26 -6.74
CA ILE A 105 -6.68 -8.06 -7.42
C ILE A 105 -6.78 -6.83 -6.52
N TYR A 106 -7.90 -6.62 -5.82
CA TYR A 106 -8.06 -5.53 -4.85
C TYR A 106 -7.07 -5.65 -3.69
N SER A 107 -6.79 -6.87 -3.24
CA SER A 107 -5.80 -7.11 -2.18
C SER A 107 -4.38 -6.73 -2.62
N LEU A 108 -3.99 -7.06 -3.85
CA LEU A 108 -2.70 -6.65 -4.41
C LEU A 108 -2.62 -5.13 -4.60
N MET A 109 -3.70 -4.49 -5.05
CA MET A 109 -3.78 -3.04 -5.13
C MET A 109 -3.64 -2.40 -3.76
N ALA A 110 -4.35 -2.90 -2.75
CA ALA A 110 -4.27 -2.41 -1.38
C ALA A 110 -2.84 -2.52 -0.82
N SER A 111 -2.16 -3.64 -1.09
CA SER A 111 -0.74 -3.82 -0.75
C SER A 111 0.16 -2.79 -1.43
N ALA A 112 -0.04 -2.53 -2.72
CA ALA A 112 0.73 -1.52 -3.47
C ALA A 112 0.50 -0.10 -2.90
N LEU A 113 -0.75 0.25 -2.58
CA LEU A 113 -1.10 1.52 -1.95
C LEU A 113 -0.51 1.65 -0.54
N LEU A 114 -0.46 0.57 0.24
CA LEU A 114 0.19 0.56 1.55
C LEU A 114 1.69 0.86 1.44
N VAL A 115 2.40 0.19 0.52
CA VAL A 115 3.82 0.48 0.25
C VAL A 115 4.01 1.93 -0.16
N LEU A 116 3.21 2.39 -1.12
CA LEU A 116 3.28 3.76 -1.63
C LEU A 116 3.05 4.78 -0.52
N SER A 117 2.03 4.58 0.33
CA SER A 117 1.72 5.48 1.44
C SER A 117 2.87 5.60 2.44
N VAL A 118 3.57 4.49 2.75
CA VAL A 118 4.72 4.53 3.67
C VAL A 118 5.94 5.16 3.02
N ILE A 119 6.17 4.95 1.73
CA ILE A 119 7.26 5.58 0.98
C ILE A 119 7.01 7.09 0.90
N ASP A 120 5.83 7.51 0.44
CA ASP A 120 5.45 8.91 0.31
C ASP A 120 5.55 9.67 1.64
N PHE A 121 5.09 9.06 2.73
CA PHE A 121 5.23 9.65 4.07
C PHE A 121 6.67 9.93 4.49
N ARG A 122 7.66 9.21 3.92
CA ARG A 122 9.09 9.33 4.25
C ARG A 122 9.87 10.19 3.29
N THR A 123 9.60 10.05 1.99
CA THR A 123 10.41 10.63 0.91
C THR A 123 9.68 11.69 0.13
N TYR A 124 8.36 11.81 0.27
CA TYR A 124 7.49 12.64 -0.56
C TYR A 124 7.62 12.32 -2.06
N GLU A 125 7.89 11.06 -2.36
CA GLU A 125 8.06 10.57 -3.73
C GLU A 125 7.14 9.39 -3.99
N ILE A 126 6.56 9.35 -5.18
CA ILE A 126 5.74 8.24 -5.67
C ILE A 126 6.57 7.45 -6.69
N PRO A 127 7.08 6.26 -6.34
CA PRO A 127 7.89 5.45 -7.25
C PRO A 127 7.10 5.05 -8.49
N PHE A 128 7.65 5.32 -9.67
CA PHE A 128 6.98 5.04 -10.94
C PHE A 128 6.61 3.57 -11.11
N GLY A 129 7.46 2.65 -10.64
CA GLY A 129 7.21 1.20 -10.74
C GLY A 129 5.93 0.75 -10.02
N ILE A 130 5.58 1.38 -8.89
CA ILE A 130 4.34 1.07 -8.17
C ILE A 130 3.13 1.53 -8.97
N ASN A 131 3.17 2.72 -9.58
CA ASN A 131 2.10 3.20 -10.45
C ASN A 131 1.88 2.29 -11.66
N VAL A 132 2.98 1.80 -12.27
CA VAL A 132 2.90 0.82 -13.37
C VAL A 132 2.27 -0.48 -12.90
N PHE A 133 2.64 -0.98 -11.73
CA PHE A 133 2.05 -2.18 -11.14
C PHE A 133 0.53 -2.04 -10.93
N ILE A 134 0.09 -0.91 -10.32
CA ILE A 134 -1.34 -0.62 -10.14
C ILE A 134 -2.06 -0.53 -11.48
N PHE A 135 -1.44 0.10 -12.48
CA PHE A 135 -2.02 0.21 -13.82
C PHE A 135 -2.17 -1.17 -14.51
N ILE A 136 -1.20 -2.06 -14.36
CA ILE A 136 -1.30 -3.44 -14.87
C ILE A 136 -2.45 -4.17 -14.19
N LEU A 137 -2.60 -4.06 -12.87
CA LEU A 137 -3.73 -4.65 -12.14
C LEU A 137 -5.07 -4.09 -12.63
N ALA A 138 -5.15 -2.78 -12.89
CA ALA A 138 -6.34 -2.14 -13.43
C ALA A 138 -6.69 -2.65 -14.83
N CYS A 139 -5.70 -2.86 -15.70
CA CYS A 139 -5.91 -3.48 -17.02
C CYS A 139 -6.46 -4.91 -16.88
N ILE A 140 -5.88 -5.72 -16.00
CA ILE A 140 -6.35 -7.09 -15.76
C ILE A 140 -7.79 -7.07 -15.24
N HIS A 141 -8.10 -6.19 -14.28
CA HIS A 141 -9.44 -6.05 -13.72
C HIS A 141 -10.45 -5.65 -14.80
N MET A 142 -10.14 -4.68 -15.65
CA MET A 142 -10.98 -4.26 -16.76
C MET A 142 -11.24 -5.41 -17.77
N LEU A 143 -10.23 -6.26 -18.04
CA LEU A 143 -10.38 -7.42 -18.92
C LEU A 143 -11.30 -8.50 -18.32
N LEU A 144 -11.37 -8.61 -17.00
CA LEU A 144 -12.28 -9.55 -16.32
C LEU A 144 -13.71 -9.05 -16.30
N ASP A 145 -13.93 -7.74 -16.36
CA ASP A 145 -15.26 -7.10 -16.36
C ASP A 145 -15.43 -6.13 -17.54
N LEU A 146 -15.42 -6.68 -18.75
CA LEU A 146 -15.59 -5.90 -19.98
C LEU A 146 -16.99 -5.25 -20.10
N ALA A 147 -17.97 -5.69 -19.32
CA ALA A 147 -19.30 -5.08 -19.35
C ALA A 147 -19.27 -3.62 -18.88
N ARG A 148 -18.36 -3.27 -17.95
CA ARG A 148 -18.22 -1.93 -17.39
C ARG A 148 -17.00 -1.15 -17.92
N TRP A 149 -16.42 -1.53 -19.05
CA TRP A 149 -15.21 -0.90 -19.58
C TRP A 149 -15.28 0.63 -19.66
N LYS A 150 -16.49 1.19 -19.98
CA LYS A 150 -16.71 2.64 -20.05
C LYS A 150 -16.49 3.32 -18.69
N ASP A 151 -16.95 2.70 -17.60
CA ASP A 151 -16.78 3.24 -16.25
C ASP A 151 -15.31 3.30 -15.86
N TYR A 152 -14.52 2.31 -16.27
CA TYR A 152 -13.08 2.25 -16.01
C TYR A 152 -12.31 3.29 -16.84
N VAL A 153 -12.64 3.44 -18.12
CA VAL A 153 -12.02 4.47 -18.97
C VAL A 153 -12.39 5.88 -18.50
N ILE A 154 -13.65 6.12 -18.14
CA ILE A 154 -14.06 7.41 -17.57
C ILE A 154 -13.33 7.63 -16.23
N GLY A 155 -13.21 6.59 -15.40
CA GLY A 155 -12.49 6.64 -14.13
C GLY A 155 -11.03 7.03 -14.27
N PHE A 156 -10.36 6.55 -15.32
CA PHE A 156 -8.99 6.94 -15.64
C PHE A 156 -8.83 8.46 -15.77
N PHE A 157 -9.79 9.15 -16.38
CA PHE A 157 -9.73 10.59 -16.61
C PHE A 157 -10.42 11.42 -15.52
N ALA A 158 -11.35 10.86 -14.74
CA ALA A 158 -12.26 11.59 -13.86
C ALA A 158 -11.54 12.52 -12.86
N VAL A 159 -10.50 12.03 -12.21
CA VAL A 159 -9.69 12.82 -11.26
C VAL A 159 -8.38 13.24 -11.89
N SER A 160 -7.75 12.37 -12.68
CA SER A 160 -6.43 12.64 -13.26
C SER A 160 -6.43 13.84 -14.21
N ALA A 161 -7.49 14.03 -15.01
CA ALA A 161 -7.59 15.20 -15.90
C ALA A 161 -7.71 16.51 -15.10
N PHE A 162 -8.47 16.51 -14.01
CA PHE A 162 -8.57 17.65 -13.10
C PHE A 162 -7.22 17.98 -12.46
N LEU A 163 -6.50 16.98 -11.95
CA LEU A 163 -5.18 17.17 -11.38
C LEU A 163 -4.16 17.63 -12.43
N TYR A 164 -4.26 17.09 -13.64
CA TYR A 164 -3.40 17.50 -14.74
C TYR A 164 -3.63 18.97 -15.14
N LEU A 165 -4.88 19.43 -15.15
CA LEU A 165 -5.21 20.83 -15.37
C LEU A 165 -4.58 21.72 -14.30
N LEU A 166 -4.70 21.34 -13.03
CA LEU A 166 -4.07 22.08 -11.93
C LEU A 166 -2.54 22.07 -12.03
N TYR A 167 -1.95 20.96 -12.45
CA TYR A 167 -0.51 20.86 -12.72
C TYR A 167 -0.06 21.85 -13.78
N LEU A 168 -0.80 21.94 -14.90
CA LEU A 168 -0.48 22.90 -15.98
C LEU A 168 -0.62 24.35 -15.52
N LEU A 169 -1.72 24.70 -14.84
CA LEU A 169 -1.98 26.06 -14.35
C LEU A 169 -0.93 26.47 -13.31
N SER A 170 -0.49 25.57 -12.46
CA SER A 170 0.52 25.84 -11.41
C SER A 170 1.96 25.70 -11.92
N LYS A 171 2.18 25.35 -13.20
CA LYS A 171 3.49 25.04 -13.77
C LYS A 171 4.25 23.98 -12.95
N GLY A 172 3.53 22.95 -12.50
CA GLY A 172 4.08 21.81 -11.74
C GLY A 172 4.39 22.12 -10.27
N ARG A 173 3.99 23.28 -9.72
CA ARG A 173 4.32 23.66 -8.34
C ARG A 173 3.31 23.15 -7.29
N ALA A 174 2.05 22.94 -7.67
CA ALA A 174 0.98 22.59 -6.74
C ALA A 174 0.79 21.08 -6.56
N ILE A 175 1.06 20.29 -7.60
CA ILE A 175 0.76 18.84 -7.62
C ILE A 175 1.93 18.10 -8.27
N GLY A 176 2.30 16.96 -7.70
CA GLY A 176 3.31 16.06 -8.26
C GLY A 176 2.78 15.28 -9.47
N GLY A 177 3.64 15.07 -10.49
CA GLY A 177 3.28 14.21 -11.62
C GLY A 177 3.02 12.75 -11.24
N GLY A 178 3.51 12.32 -10.07
CA GLY A 178 3.25 11.00 -9.50
C GLY A 178 1.79 10.82 -9.10
N ASP A 179 1.19 11.83 -8.45
CA ASP A 179 -0.22 11.83 -8.01
C ASP A 179 -1.17 11.69 -9.19
N ILE A 180 -0.89 12.38 -10.29
CA ILE A 180 -1.72 12.32 -11.51
C ILE A 180 -1.74 10.90 -12.05
N LYS A 181 -0.57 10.25 -12.14
CA LYS A 181 -0.44 8.86 -12.63
C LYS A 181 -1.12 7.87 -11.69
N LEU A 182 -0.97 8.08 -10.37
CA LEU A 182 -1.64 7.25 -9.37
C LEU A 182 -3.16 7.35 -9.49
N MET A 183 -3.71 8.57 -9.58
CA MET A 183 -5.15 8.77 -9.72
C MET A 183 -5.70 8.23 -11.04
N ALA A 184 -4.92 8.27 -12.12
CA ALA A 184 -5.29 7.64 -13.38
C ALA A 184 -5.38 6.11 -13.25
N ALA A 185 -4.33 5.46 -12.71
CA ALA A 185 -4.29 4.02 -12.53
C ALA A 185 -5.35 3.53 -11.53
N ALA A 186 -5.50 4.19 -10.39
CA ALA A 186 -6.52 3.87 -9.39
C ALA A 186 -7.95 4.12 -9.90
N GLY A 187 -8.14 5.19 -10.67
CA GLY A 187 -9.43 5.50 -11.29
C GLY A 187 -9.86 4.47 -12.33
N MET A 188 -8.92 3.97 -13.12
CA MET A 188 -9.17 2.87 -14.04
C MET A 188 -9.54 1.57 -13.31
N MET A 189 -9.01 1.33 -12.12
CA MET A 189 -9.33 0.15 -11.31
C MET A 189 -10.71 0.25 -10.65
N LEU A 190 -11.02 1.40 -10.04
CA LEU A 190 -12.19 1.60 -9.19
C LEU A 190 -13.43 2.08 -9.97
N GLY A 191 -13.22 2.62 -11.17
CA GLY A 191 -14.25 3.31 -11.92
C GLY A 191 -14.51 4.74 -11.42
N TRP A 192 -15.25 5.53 -12.23
CA TRP A 192 -15.35 6.98 -12.04
C TRP A 192 -16.04 7.41 -10.74
N LYS A 193 -17.08 6.71 -10.30
CA LYS A 193 -17.81 7.05 -9.06
C LYS A 193 -16.93 6.87 -7.83
N ALA A 194 -16.30 5.70 -7.72
CA ALA A 194 -15.51 5.35 -6.55
C ALA A 194 -14.22 6.18 -6.44
N ILE A 195 -13.56 6.50 -7.56
CA ILE A 195 -12.35 7.33 -7.52
C ILE A 195 -12.64 8.77 -7.10
N ILE A 196 -13.78 9.35 -7.51
CA ILE A 196 -14.17 10.70 -7.06
C ILE A 196 -14.42 10.71 -5.56
N ILE A 197 -15.17 9.71 -5.05
CA ILE A 197 -15.43 9.59 -3.62
C ILE A 197 -14.11 9.40 -2.84
N ALA A 198 -13.24 8.51 -3.31
CA ALA A 198 -11.95 8.26 -2.68
C ALA A 198 -11.07 9.51 -2.67
N PHE A 199 -11.06 10.29 -3.75
CA PHE A 199 -10.32 11.55 -3.85
C PHE A 199 -10.84 12.59 -2.85
N VAL A 200 -12.16 12.80 -2.79
CA VAL A 200 -12.78 13.75 -1.85
C VAL A 200 -12.51 13.34 -0.41
N MET A 201 -12.68 12.05 -0.08
CA MET A 201 -12.36 11.52 1.25
C MET A 201 -10.88 11.68 1.60
N GLY A 202 -9.99 11.45 0.65
CA GLY A 202 -8.56 11.67 0.81
C GLY A 202 -8.21 13.13 1.10
N CYS A 203 -8.83 14.07 0.39
CA CYS A 203 -8.65 15.51 0.65
C CYS A 203 -9.14 15.92 2.04
N ILE A 204 -10.31 15.41 2.47
CA ILE A 204 -10.87 15.69 3.81
C ILE A 204 -9.93 15.14 4.89
N LEU A 205 -9.56 13.85 4.80
CA LEU A 205 -8.69 13.19 5.78
C LEU A 205 -7.31 13.85 5.84
N GLY A 206 -6.72 14.16 4.68
CA GLY A 206 -5.44 14.86 4.60
C GLY A 206 -5.48 16.22 5.27
N SER A 207 -6.54 16.99 5.04
CA SER A 207 -6.75 18.30 5.68
C SER A 207 -6.89 18.18 7.19
N VAL A 208 -7.66 17.21 7.69
CA VAL A 208 -7.85 16.96 9.12
C VAL A 208 -6.52 16.57 9.78
N ILE A 209 -5.78 15.64 9.18
CA ILE A 209 -4.48 15.19 9.70
C ILE A 209 -3.48 16.36 9.72
N HIS A 210 -3.46 17.19 8.69
CA HIS A 210 -2.59 18.36 8.65
C HIS A 210 -2.91 19.37 9.76
N LEU A 211 -4.18 19.67 9.97
CA LEU A 211 -4.64 20.57 11.05
C LEU A 211 -4.29 20.01 12.45
N LEU A 212 -4.45 18.69 12.65
CA LEU A 212 -4.07 18.05 13.91
C LEU A 212 -2.55 18.12 14.15
N ARG A 213 -1.73 17.89 13.12
CA ARG A 213 -0.29 18.05 13.20
C ARG A 213 0.13 19.46 13.57
N MET A 214 -0.48 20.48 12.96
CA MET A 214 -0.20 21.87 13.31
C MET A 214 -0.53 22.17 14.76
N LYS A 215 -1.71 21.74 15.26
CA LYS A 215 -2.10 21.94 16.68
C LYS A 215 -1.14 21.23 17.64
N LEU A 216 -0.71 20.01 17.33
CA LEU A 216 0.26 19.29 18.16
C LEU A 216 1.63 19.99 18.18
N LYS A 217 2.09 20.49 17.04
CA LYS A 217 3.37 21.22 16.96
C LYS A 217 3.34 22.53 17.75
N MET A 218 2.22 23.27 17.72
CA MET A 218 2.03 24.49 18.53
C MET A 218 1.92 24.22 20.04
N ARG A 219 1.59 23.00 20.46
CA ARG A 219 1.45 22.64 21.89
C ARG A 219 2.77 22.19 22.51
N ILE A 220 3.78 21.90 21.68
CA ILE A 220 5.12 21.42 22.09
C ILE A 220 6.15 22.57 22.05
N MET A 221 5.84 23.69 21.42
CA MET A 221 6.59 24.96 21.49
C MET A 221 6.07 25.82 22.64
#